data_706781dfa64f9cb32bb19aef94bd5bee
#
_entry.id   706781dfa64f9cb32bb19aef94bd5bee
#
_cell.length_a   1.000
_cell.length_b   1.000
_cell.length_c   1.000
_cell.angle_alpha   90.00
_cell.angle_beta   90.00
_cell.angle_gamma   90.00
#
_symmetry.space_group_name_H-M   'P 1'
#
loop_
_entity.id
_entity.type
_entity.pdbx_description
1 polymer ?
#
loop_
_entity_poly.entity_id
_entity_poly.type
_entity_poly.pdbx_seq_one_letter_code
_entity_poly.pdbx_strand_id
1 'polypeptide(L)'
;MMDDLKKQASIAALEAIKDGMIVGLGTGSTATHFIRELGVRVQAGLRVHGIPTSEESRKLAVEVGIPLTTLREHLIIDVTVDGADEVSDGLDLIKGLGGALVREKVVAHASKKVIIVVDETKLTGRLGIKAPIPVEVVPFALEVARGQLILWGGEAKLREKEGKPFLSDNGNYILDWWHGPIDQPWALEKQIKGVTGIVDSGIFANVASQVIAATSAGIRKLQRAE
;
A
#
# COMPACT_ATOMS: atom_id res chain seq x y z
N MET A 1 1.14 16.43 15.59
CA MET A 1 -0.25 16.47 15.05
C MET A 1 -0.49 15.43 13.96
N MET A 2 0.15 15.50 12.77
CA MET A 2 -0.05 14.48 11.70
C MET A 2 0.44 13.08 12.09
N ASP A 3 1.58 12.97 12.77
CA ASP A 3 2.12 11.69 13.24
C ASP A 3 1.21 11.04 14.29
N ASP A 4 0.60 11.83 15.16
CA ASP A 4 -0.37 11.35 16.16
C ASP A 4 -1.63 10.80 15.49
N LEU A 5 -2.12 11.40 14.40
CA LEU A 5 -3.26 10.89 13.63
C LEU A 5 -2.92 9.52 13.01
N LYS A 6 -1.73 9.39 12.40
CA LYS A 6 -1.28 8.10 11.86
C LYS A 6 -1.21 7.02 12.93
N LYS A 7 -0.68 7.36 14.11
CA LYS A 7 -0.62 6.45 15.25
C LYS A 7 -2.03 6.05 15.72
N GLN A 8 -2.96 7.00 15.82
CA GLN A 8 -4.35 6.73 16.23
C GLN A 8 -5.05 5.76 15.24
N ALA A 9 -4.93 6.00 13.91
CA ALA A 9 -5.48 5.10 12.90
C ALA A 9 -4.90 3.68 13.03
N SER A 10 -3.59 3.59 13.25
CA SER A 10 -2.86 2.34 13.41
C SER A 10 -3.30 1.55 14.65
N ILE A 11 -3.48 2.24 15.79
CA ILE A 11 -3.98 1.62 17.03
C ILE A 11 -5.40 1.10 16.83
N ALA A 12 -6.27 1.87 16.16
CA ALA A 12 -7.63 1.44 15.89
C ALA A 12 -7.70 0.18 15.00
N ALA A 13 -6.73 -0.01 14.09
CA ALA A 13 -6.65 -1.21 13.26
C ALA A 13 -6.29 -2.48 14.05
N LEU A 14 -5.61 -2.36 15.19
CA LEU A 14 -5.26 -3.48 16.05
C LEU A 14 -6.48 -4.21 16.66
N GLU A 15 -7.65 -3.57 16.69
CA GLU A 15 -8.89 -4.21 17.14
C GLU A 15 -9.29 -5.41 16.25
N ALA A 16 -8.84 -5.41 14.98
CA ALA A 16 -9.11 -6.50 14.04
C ALA A 16 -8.16 -7.69 14.19
N ILE A 17 -7.07 -7.55 14.94
CA ILE A 17 -6.05 -8.59 15.08
C ILE A 17 -6.41 -9.51 16.24
N LYS A 18 -6.42 -10.81 15.96
CA LYS A 18 -6.73 -11.86 16.93
C LYS A 18 -5.59 -12.87 17.01
N ASP A 19 -5.58 -13.63 18.10
CA ASP A 19 -4.61 -14.68 18.34
C ASP A 19 -4.64 -15.76 17.23
N GLY A 20 -3.47 -16.20 16.79
CA GLY A 20 -3.31 -17.21 15.73
C GLY A 20 -3.40 -16.70 14.30
N MET A 21 -3.63 -15.39 14.07
CA MET A 21 -3.76 -14.84 12.72
C MET A 21 -2.43 -14.74 11.96
N ILE A 22 -2.52 -14.89 10.64
CA ILE A 22 -1.51 -14.45 9.69
C ILE A 22 -1.83 -13.00 9.29
N VAL A 23 -0.88 -12.09 9.52
CA VAL A 23 -1.06 -10.64 9.37
C VAL A 23 -0.14 -10.10 8.29
N GLY A 24 -0.70 -9.48 7.26
CA GLY A 24 0.06 -8.71 6.27
C GLY A 24 0.52 -7.38 6.88
N LEU A 25 1.81 -7.13 6.81
CA LEU A 25 2.47 -5.95 7.38
C LEU A 25 2.79 -4.96 6.27
N GLY A 26 2.01 -3.89 6.19
CA GLY A 26 2.12 -2.86 5.17
C GLY A 26 3.41 -2.06 5.20
N THR A 27 3.55 -1.11 4.29
CA THR A 27 4.73 -0.25 4.12
C THR A 27 4.37 1.23 4.27
N GLY A 28 5.34 2.04 4.71
CA GLY A 28 5.22 3.48 4.86
C GLY A 28 4.91 3.94 6.29
N SER A 29 4.88 5.27 6.49
CA SER A 29 4.91 5.87 7.82
C SER A 29 3.74 5.47 8.72
N THR A 30 2.53 5.30 8.19
CA THR A 30 1.37 4.87 8.99
C THR A 30 1.48 3.38 9.34
N ALA A 31 1.87 2.53 8.37
CA ALA A 31 2.09 1.11 8.61
C ALA A 31 3.21 0.85 9.64
N THR A 32 4.23 1.70 9.68
CA THR A 32 5.31 1.67 10.70
C THR A 32 4.73 1.77 12.12
N HIS A 33 3.78 2.66 12.37
CA HIS A 33 3.11 2.74 13.68
C HIS A 33 2.34 1.46 14.00
N PHE A 34 1.62 0.90 13.00
CA PHE A 34 0.90 -0.36 13.20
C PHE A 34 1.85 -1.50 13.58
N ILE A 35 2.98 -1.65 12.86
CA ILE A 35 3.95 -2.73 13.13
C ILE A 35 4.55 -2.58 14.54
N ARG A 36 4.90 -1.36 14.96
CA ARG A 36 5.43 -1.10 16.31
C ARG A 36 4.42 -1.45 17.40
N GLU A 37 3.19 -1.00 17.28
CA GLU A 37 2.12 -1.27 18.26
C GLU A 37 1.71 -2.75 18.26
N LEU A 38 1.74 -3.44 17.09
CA LEU A 38 1.56 -4.89 17.02
C LEU A 38 2.68 -5.63 17.75
N GLY A 39 3.94 -5.19 17.58
CA GLY A 39 5.08 -5.74 18.31
C GLY A 39 4.91 -5.67 19.83
N VAL A 40 4.40 -4.55 20.35
CA VAL A 40 4.07 -4.41 21.79
C VAL A 40 3.05 -5.48 22.23
N ARG A 41 2.01 -5.73 21.42
CA ARG A 41 1.01 -6.77 21.73
C ARG A 41 1.60 -8.18 21.65
N VAL A 42 2.50 -8.44 20.70
CA VAL A 42 3.20 -9.72 20.59
C VAL A 42 4.08 -9.97 21.83
N GLN A 43 4.80 -8.98 22.30
CA GLN A 43 5.58 -9.07 23.54
C GLN A 43 4.69 -9.27 24.78
N ALA A 44 3.44 -8.80 24.75
CA ALA A 44 2.43 -9.02 25.78
C ALA A 44 1.69 -10.37 25.65
N GLY A 45 2.08 -11.24 24.69
CA GLY A 45 1.59 -12.61 24.57
C GLY A 45 0.62 -12.86 23.40
N LEU A 46 0.33 -11.89 22.54
CA LEU A 46 -0.44 -12.12 21.31
C LEU A 46 0.38 -12.98 20.33
N ARG A 47 -0.20 -14.06 19.85
CA ARG A 47 0.46 -14.99 18.91
C ARG A 47 -0.03 -14.71 17.49
N VAL A 48 0.82 -14.14 16.65
CA VAL A 48 0.57 -13.90 15.22
C VAL A 48 1.84 -14.17 14.42
N HIS A 49 1.69 -14.35 13.11
CA HIS A 49 2.82 -14.39 12.20
C HIS A 49 2.64 -13.29 11.15
N GLY A 50 3.69 -12.52 10.88
CA GLY A 50 3.68 -11.41 9.95
C GLY A 50 4.18 -11.80 8.55
N ILE A 51 3.54 -11.30 7.51
CA ILE A 51 4.04 -11.32 6.12
C ILE A 51 4.28 -9.87 5.69
N PRO A 52 5.54 -9.42 5.59
CA PRO A 52 5.87 -8.03 5.26
C PRO A 52 5.72 -7.75 3.76
N THR A 53 5.29 -6.53 3.43
CA THR A 53 5.16 -6.04 2.05
C THR A 53 6.42 -5.40 1.49
N SER A 54 7.47 -5.24 2.30
CA SER A 54 8.76 -4.67 1.90
C SER A 54 9.90 -5.14 2.79
N GLU A 55 11.13 -4.93 2.35
CA GLU A 55 12.32 -5.18 3.17
C GLU A 55 12.39 -4.23 4.39
N GLU A 56 11.85 -3.02 4.26
CA GLU A 56 11.74 -2.07 5.37
C GLU A 56 10.79 -2.61 6.45
N SER A 57 9.58 -3.03 6.07
CA SER A 57 8.59 -3.64 6.98
C SER A 57 9.12 -4.93 7.60
N ARG A 58 9.88 -5.74 6.82
CA ARG A 58 10.51 -6.96 7.33
C ARG A 58 11.52 -6.66 8.44
N LYS A 59 12.41 -5.70 8.21
CA LYS A 59 13.42 -5.30 9.20
C LYS A 59 12.76 -4.79 10.48
N LEU A 60 11.76 -3.93 10.34
CA LEU A 60 11.03 -3.40 11.48
C LEU A 60 10.30 -4.49 12.27
N ALA A 61 9.63 -5.43 11.58
CA ALA A 61 8.93 -6.54 12.25
C ALA A 61 9.88 -7.41 13.07
N VAL A 62 11.09 -7.69 12.54
CA VAL A 62 12.15 -8.40 13.29
C VAL A 62 12.60 -7.58 14.50
N GLU A 63 12.84 -6.27 14.32
CA GLU A 63 13.27 -5.36 15.39
C GLU A 63 12.29 -5.36 16.58
N VAL A 64 10.98 -5.38 16.29
CA VAL A 64 9.94 -5.34 17.35
C VAL A 64 9.47 -6.73 17.81
N GLY A 65 10.11 -7.80 17.33
CA GLY A 65 9.89 -9.17 17.79
C GLY A 65 8.63 -9.85 17.23
N ILE A 66 8.11 -9.43 16.08
CA ILE A 66 7.00 -10.12 15.40
C ILE A 66 7.56 -11.34 14.65
N PRO A 67 7.10 -12.58 14.95
CA PRO A 67 7.45 -13.76 14.17
C PRO A 67 7.03 -13.61 12.72
N LEU A 68 7.92 -13.90 11.78
CA LEU A 68 7.64 -13.81 10.35
C LEU A 68 7.34 -15.17 9.74
N THR A 69 6.52 -15.17 8.72
CA THR A 69 6.25 -16.28 7.83
C THR A 69 6.25 -15.82 6.37
N THR A 70 5.92 -16.69 5.43
CA THR A 70 5.99 -16.43 4.00
C THR A 70 4.70 -16.84 3.28
N LEU A 71 4.47 -16.28 2.07
CA LEU A 71 3.40 -16.75 1.20
C LEU A 71 3.58 -18.19 0.71
N ARG A 72 4.79 -18.76 0.81
CA ARG A 72 5.04 -20.18 0.52
C ARG A 72 4.41 -21.09 1.59
N GLU A 73 4.41 -20.63 2.83
CA GLU A 73 3.87 -21.39 3.98
C GLU A 73 2.39 -21.10 4.19
N HIS A 74 1.96 -19.86 3.92
CA HIS A 74 0.59 -19.41 4.09
C HIS A 74 0.13 -18.63 2.85
N LEU A 75 -0.63 -19.29 1.97
CA LEU A 75 -1.18 -18.70 0.73
C LEU A 75 -2.32 -17.71 1.01
N ILE A 76 -2.92 -17.78 2.18
CA ILE A 76 -4.05 -16.94 2.59
C ILE A 76 -3.66 -16.20 3.87
N ILE A 77 -3.81 -14.89 3.83
CA ILE A 77 -3.59 -13.96 4.94
C ILE A 77 -4.94 -13.63 5.57
N ASP A 78 -5.04 -13.64 6.90
CA ASP A 78 -6.32 -13.35 7.56
C ASP A 78 -6.68 -11.86 7.47
N VAL A 79 -5.69 -10.99 7.71
CA VAL A 79 -5.87 -9.55 7.63
C VAL A 79 -4.57 -8.86 7.25
N THR A 80 -4.63 -7.93 6.32
CA THR A 80 -3.53 -7.00 6.02
C THR A 80 -3.89 -5.61 6.52
N VAL A 81 -2.94 -4.96 7.18
CA VAL A 81 -3.04 -3.55 7.56
C VAL A 81 -1.95 -2.78 6.83
N ASP A 82 -2.35 -1.79 6.04
CA ASP A 82 -1.44 -1.02 5.19
C ASP A 82 -1.87 0.46 5.10
N GLY A 83 -0.96 1.33 4.65
CA GLY A 83 -1.25 2.72 4.34
C GLY A 83 -1.76 2.93 2.91
N ALA A 84 -2.11 4.17 2.59
CA ALA A 84 -2.35 4.61 1.22
C ALA A 84 -1.89 6.05 1.02
N ASP A 85 -1.60 6.40 -0.23
CA ASP A 85 -1.21 7.75 -0.64
C ASP A 85 -2.43 8.61 -0.98
N GLU A 86 -3.46 7.99 -1.57
CA GLU A 86 -4.81 8.53 -1.77
C GLU A 86 -5.87 7.46 -1.52
N VAL A 87 -7.02 7.89 -1.04
CA VAL A 87 -8.23 7.08 -0.86
C VAL A 87 -9.41 7.84 -1.43
N SER A 88 -10.08 7.27 -2.46
CA SER A 88 -11.29 7.86 -3.05
C SER A 88 -12.53 7.60 -2.20
N ASP A 89 -13.63 8.30 -2.50
CA ASP A 89 -14.92 8.05 -1.87
C ASP A 89 -15.42 6.62 -2.10
N GLY A 90 -15.04 5.99 -3.22
CA GLY A 90 -15.32 4.59 -3.53
C GLY A 90 -14.37 3.59 -2.87
N LEU A 91 -13.46 4.05 -1.99
CA LEU A 91 -12.41 3.26 -1.34
C LEU A 91 -11.43 2.59 -2.31
N ASP A 92 -11.27 3.14 -3.50
CA ASP A 92 -10.13 2.80 -4.35
C ASP A 92 -8.91 3.62 -3.90
N LEU A 93 -7.70 3.10 -4.16
CA LEU A 93 -6.49 3.65 -3.56
C LEU A 93 -5.44 3.99 -4.63
N ILE A 94 -4.61 4.99 -4.33
CA ILE A 94 -3.25 5.07 -4.85
C ILE A 94 -2.29 4.71 -3.73
N LYS A 95 -1.33 3.83 -4.03
CA LYS A 95 -0.27 3.36 -3.14
C LYS A 95 1.06 3.27 -3.89
N GLY A 96 2.14 3.06 -3.14
CA GLY A 96 3.44 2.78 -3.73
C GLY A 96 4.40 3.96 -3.83
N LEU A 97 4.12 5.11 -3.19
CA LEU A 97 5.12 6.17 -3.06
C LEU A 97 6.36 5.68 -2.28
N GLY A 98 6.18 4.70 -1.37
CA GLY A 98 7.28 4.01 -0.68
C GLY A 98 8.06 3.02 -1.55
N GLY A 99 7.63 2.74 -2.79
CA GLY A 99 8.33 1.84 -3.72
C GLY A 99 8.03 0.35 -3.57
N ALA A 100 7.02 -0.04 -2.80
CA ALA A 100 6.70 -1.44 -2.49
C ALA A 100 5.40 -1.96 -3.17
N LEU A 101 4.84 -1.21 -4.12
CA LEU A 101 3.49 -1.41 -4.68
C LEU A 101 3.18 -2.84 -5.11
N VAL A 102 4.13 -3.54 -5.74
CA VAL A 102 3.91 -4.91 -6.23
C VAL A 102 3.77 -5.89 -5.08
N ARG A 103 4.67 -5.85 -4.09
CA ARG A 103 4.57 -6.72 -2.92
C ARG A 103 3.34 -6.37 -2.06
N GLU A 104 3.02 -5.08 -1.91
CA GLU A 104 1.80 -4.61 -1.25
C GLU A 104 0.55 -5.20 -1.92
N LYS A 105 0.47 -5.16 -3.26
CA LYS A 105 -0.66 -5.69 -4.02
C LYS A 105 -0.77 -7.22 -3.91
N VAL A 106 0.34 -7.94 -4.00
CA VAL A 106 0.36 -9.39 -3.83
C VAL A 106 -0.17 -9.78 -2.44
N VAL A 107 0.32 -9.13 -1.38
CA VAL A 107 -0.13 -9.40 0.00
C VAL A 107 -1.60 -9.02 0.19
N ALA A 108 -2.04 -7.90 -0.38
CA ALA A 108 -3.43 -7.47 -0.31
C ALA A 108 -4.38 -8.47 -1.00
N HIS A 109 -4.03 -8.96 -2.20
CA HIS A 109 -4.84 -9.97 -2.91
C HIS A 109 -4.81 -11.36 -2.24
N ALA A 110 -3.79 -11.69 -1.48
CA ALA A 110 -3.73 -12.91 -0.69
C ALA A 110 -4.54 -12.82 0.62
N SER A 111 -5.12 -11.66 0.94
CA SER A 111 -5.76 -11.37 2.22
C SER A 111 -7.28 -11.51 2.16
N LYS A 112 -7.86 -12.13 3.20
CA LYS A 112 -9.32 -12.17 3.40
C LYS A 112 -9.90 -10.78 3.69
N LYS A 113 -9.12 -9.93 4.39
CA LYS A 113 -9.51 -8.58 4.75
C LYS A 113 -8.32 -7.64 4.60
N VAL A 114 -8.54 -6.50 3.94
CA VAL A 114 -7.55 -5.43 3.81
C VAL A 114 -8.07 -4.19 4.52
N ILE A 115 -7.35 -3.76 5.55
CA ILE A 115 -7.63 -2.55 6.33
C ILE A 115 -6.60 -1.50 5.95
N ILE A 116 -7.06 -0.38 5.46
CA ILE A 116 -6.22 0.76 5.12
C ILE A 116 -6.27 1.77 6.27
N VAL A 117 -5.09 2.19 6.73
CA VAL A 117 -4.92 3.16 7.81
C VAL A 117 -4.30 4.44 7.28
N VAL A 118 -5.00 5.56 7.46
CA VAL A 118 -4.59 6.86 6.91
C VAL A 118 -4.92 8.00 7.87
N ASP A 119 -4.27 9.14 7.67
CA ASP A 119 -4.75 10.42 8.17
C ASP A 119 -5.72 11.07 7.16
N GLU A 120 -6.49 12.07 7.62
CA GLU A 120 -7.52 12.73 6.80
C GLU A 120 -7.00 13.38 5.51
N THR A 121 -5.71 13.72 5.43
CA THR A 121 -5.13 14.35 4.23
C THR A 121 -5.09 13.40 3.03
N LYS A 122 -5.18 12.09 3.25
CA LYS A 122 -5.19 11.05 2.21
C LYS A 122 -6.56 10.82 1.59
N LEU A 123 -7.63 11.30 2.24
CA LEU A 123 -8.97 11.20 1.69
C LEU A 123 -9.14 12.20 0.54
N THR A 124 -9.69 11.72 -0.58
CA THR A 124 -9.95 12.52 -1.78
C THR A 124 -11.24 12.04 -2.44
N GLY A 125 -11.96 12.92 -3.13
CA GLY A 125 -13.16 12.51 -3.87
C GLY A 125 -12.83 11.59 -5.06
N ARG A 126 -11.71 11.84 -5.74
CA ARG A 126 -11.21 11.10 -6.90
C ARG A 126 -9.72 10.86 -6.77
N LEU A 127 -9.24 9.73 -7.29
CA LEU A 127 -7.80 9.43 -7.32
C LEU A 127 -7.04 10.27 -8.35
N GLY A 128 -5.72 10.39 -8.18
CA GLY A 128 -4.82 11.07 -9.12
C GLY A 128 -4.79 12.60 -8.98
N ILE A 129 -5.29 13.13 -7.85
CA ILE A 129 -5.34 14.57 -7.58
C ILE A 129 -4.12 15.04 -6.78
N LYS A 130 -3.68 14.27 -5.81
CA LYS A 130 -2.64 14.66 -4.85
C LYS A 130 -1.32 13.94 -5.07
N ALA A 131 -1.34 12.76 -5.68
CA ALA A 131 -0.19 11.91 -5.87
C ALA A 131 -0.10 11.37 -7.31
N PRO A 132 1.12 11.12 -7.83
CA PRO A 132 1.28 10.36 -9.07
C PRO A 132 0.85 8.93 -8.87
N ILE A 133 0.60 8.22 -9.96
CA ILE A 133 0.43 6.77 -10.00
C ILE A 133 1.83 6.15 -10.13
N PRO A 134 2.36 5.47 -9.10
CA PRO A 134 3.60 4.73 -9.27
C PRO A 134 3.36 3.51 -10.16
N VAL A 135 4.23 3.28 -11.13
CA VAL A 135 4.16 2.14 -12.06
C VAL A 135 5.51 1.42 -12.02
N GLU A 136 5.51 0.17 -11.57
CA GLU A 136 6.71 -0.65 -11.52
C GLU A 136 6.95 -1.29 -12.89
N VAL A 137 8.16 -1.11 -13.43
CA VAL A 137 8.53 -1.53 -14.79
C VAL A 137 9.84 -2.29 -14.80
N VAL A 138 9.92 -3.34 -15.62
CA VAL A 138 11.18 -4.05 -15.87
C VAL A 138 12.18 -3.05 -16.49
N PRO A 139 13.44 -2.98 -16.02
CA PRO A 139 14.41 -1.99 -16.50
C PRO A 139 14.56 -1.91 -18.02
N PHE A 140 14.55 -3.05 -18.69
CA PHE A 140 14.62 -3.13 -20.16
C PHE A 140 13.45 -2.45 -20.88
N ALA A 141 12.27 -2.41 -20.26
CA ALA A 141 11.05 -1.86 -20.85
C ALA A 141 10.82 -0.38 -20.53
N LEU A 142 11.72 0.28 -19.80
CA LEU A 142 11.51 1.61 -19.24
C LEU A 142 10.97 2.62 -20.26
N GLU A 143 11.66 2.81 -21.39
CA GLU A 143 11.29 3.85 -22.36
C GLU A 143 10.01 3.50 -23.12
N VAL A 144 9.76 2.23 -23.40
CA VAL A 144 8.51 1.78 -24.05
C VAL A 144 7.32 2.00 -23.13
N ALA A 145 7.43 1.57 -21.86
CA ALA A 145 6.39 1.78 -20.86
C ALA A 145 6.13 3.27 -20.62
N ARG A 146 7.19 4.07 -20.48
CA ARG A 146 7.09 5.53 -20.30
C ARG A 146 6.39 6.19 -21.48
N GLY A 147 6.78 5.86 -22.71
CA GLY A 147 6.15 6.36 -23.91
C GLY A 147 4.66 6.03 -23.98
N GLN A 148 4.28 4.80 -23.62
CA GLN A 148 2.88 4.38 -23.59
C GLN A 148 2.05 5.15 -22.55
N LEU A 149 2.58 5.37 -21.33
CA LEU A 149 1.90 6.16 -20.30
C LEU A 149 1.68 7.61 -20.76
N ILE A 150 2.70 8.23 -21.36
CA ILE A 150 2.61 9.61 -21.89
C ILE A 150 1.59 9.70 -23.02
N LEU A 151 1.47 8.70 -23.89
CA LEU A 151 0.44 8.65 -24.94
C LEU A 151 -0.99 8.65 -24.37
N TRP A 152 -1.21 8.12 -23.20
CA TRP A 152 -2.50 8.16 -22.51
C TRP A 152 -2.74 9.49 -21.77
N GLY A 153 -1.74 10.38 -21.74
CA GLY A 153 -1.80 11.70 -21.13
C GLY A 153 -0.89 11.84 -19.90
N GLY A 154 -0.70 13.09 -19.51
CA GLY A 154 0.10 13.42 -18.34
C GLY A 154 1.61 13.28 -18.54
N GLU A 155 2.35 13.19 -17.44
CA GLU A 155 3.80 13.12 -17.40
C GLU A 155 4.25 11.89 -16.60
N ALA A 156 5.19 11.08 -17.13
CA ALA A 156 5.77 9.93 -16.45
C ALA A 156 7.27 10.15 -16.22
N LYS A 157 7.67 10.21 -14.95
CA LYS A 157 9.06 10.45 -14.53
C LYS A 157 9.65 9.19 -13.91
N LEU A 158 10.88 8.85 -14.30
CA LEU A 158 11.64 7.82 -13.59
C LEU A 158 11.87 8.29 -12.15
N ARG A 159 11.51 7.45 -11.19
CA ARG A 159 11.80 7.73 -9.78
C ARG A 159 13.29 7.64 -9.53
N GLU A 160 13.81 8.63 -8.84
CA GLU A 160 15.20 8.70 -8.44
C GLU A 160 15.34 8.82 -6.91
N LYS A 161 16.44 8.30 -6.40
CA LYS A 161 16.89 8.49 -5.03
C LYS A 161 18.38 8.84 -5.06
N GLU A 162 18.75 9.99 -4.48
CA GLU A 162 20.14 10.46 -4.44
C GLU A 162 20.79 10.56 -5.84
N GLY A 163 20.02 11.02 -6.86
CA GLY A 163 20.48 11.20 -8.24
C GLY A 163 20.70 9.90 -9.03
N LYS A 164 20.19 8.78 -8.52
CA LYS A 164 20.23 7.47 -9.21
C LYS A 164 18.82 6.90 -9.36
N PRO A 165 18.55 6.10 -10.41
CA PRO A 165 17.29 5.39 -10.53
C PRO A 165 16.98 4.60 -9.25
N PHE A 166 15.77 4.79 -8.72
CA PHE A 166 15.28 4.00 -7.58
C PHE A 166 15.00 2.58 -8.03
N LEU A 167 15.47 1.60 -7.28
CA LEU A 167 15.16 0.19 -7.48
C LEU A 167 14.18 -0.29 -6.39
N SER A 168 13.08 -0.90 -6.83
CA SER A 168 12.15 -1.58 -5.91
C SER A 168 12.83 -2.81 -5.27
N ASP A 169 12.21 -3.36 -4.23
CA ASP A 169 12.67 -4.62 -3.60
C ASP A 169 12.68 -5.82 -4.58
N ASN A 170 12.08 -5.66 -5.77
CA ASN A 170 12.06 -6.66 -6.83
C ASN A 170 13.13 -6.42 -7.90
N GLY A 171 13.96 -5.36 -7.76
CA GLY A 171 14.99 -4.97 -8.73
C GLY A 171 14.46 -4.26 -9.97
N ASN A 172 13.25 -3.73 -9.92
CA ASN A 172 12.62 -3.01 -11.03
C ASN A 172 12.68 -1.50 -10.82
N TYR A 173 12.48 -0.75 -11.92
CA TYR A 173 12.32 0.71 -11.86
C TYR A 173 10.89 1.10 -11.52
N ILE A 174 10.68 2.36 -11.10
CA ILE A 174 9.36 2.94 -10.88
C ILE A 174 9.25 4.21 -11.71
N LEU A 175 8.17 4.29 -12.49
CA LEU A 175 7.71 5.52 -13.14
C LEU A 175 6.64 6.16 -12.24
N ASP A 176 6.83 7.42 -11.87
CA ASP A 176 5.80 8.23 -11.23
C ASP A 176 4.99 8.95 -12.31
N TRP A 177 3.76 8.47 -12.55
CA TRP A 177 2.91 8.97 -13.64
C TRP A 177 1.85 9.93 -13.12
N TRP A 178 1.98 11.19 -13.50
CA TRP A 178 1.03 12.26 -13.23
C TRP A 178 -0.05 12.27 -14.32
N HIS A 179 -1.01 11.36 -14.22
CA HIS A 179 -2.14 11.23 -15.15
C HIS A 179 -3.18 12.33 -14.96
N GLY A 180 -3.38 12.81 -13.73
CA GLY A 180 -4.50 13.64 -13.30
C GLY A 180 -5.67 12.80 -12.75
N PRO A 181 -6.85 13.41 -12.58
CA PRO A 181 -8.01 12.75 -11.98
C PRO A 181 -8.44 11.48 -12.72
N ILE A 182 -8.70 10.41 -11.97
CA ILE A 182 -9.07 9.10 -12.49
C ILE A 182 -10.55 8.87 -12.28
N ASP A 183 -11.31 8.66 -13.38
CA ASP A 183 -12.74 8.41 -13.32
C ASP A 183 -13.07 6.92 -13.12
N GLN A 184 -12.27 6.04 -13.71
CA GLN A 184 -12.49 4.59 -13.69
C GLN A 184 -11.20 3.86 -13.23
N PRO A 185 -10.90 3.82 -11.92
CA PRO A 185 -9.65 3.27 -11.39
C PRO A 185 -9.40 1.82 -11.85
N TRP A 186 -10.41 0.95 -11.80
CA TRP A 186 -10.30 -0.45 -12.22
C TRP A 186 -9.98 -0.62 -13.72
N ALA A 187 -10.59 0.20 -14.58
CA ALA A 187 -10.33 0.14 -16.02
C ALA A 187 -8.91 0.59 -16.35
N LEU A 188 -8.45 1.69 -15.72
CA LEU A 188 -7.10 2.21 -15.89
C LEU A 188 -6.05 1.24 -15.34
N GLU A 189 -6.29 0.62 -14.18
CA GLU A 189 -5.41 -0.40 -13.61
C GLU A 189 -5.20 -1.57 -14.58
N LYS A 190 -6.27 -2.11 -15.15
CA LYS A 190 -6.19 -3.16 -16.17
C LYS A 190 -5.47 -2.72 -17.44
N GLN A 191 -5.72 -1.51 -17.89
CA GLN A 191 -5.09 -0.95 -19.08
C GLN A 191 -3.57 -0.85 -18.87
N ILE A 192 -3.11 -0.33 -17.74
CA ILE A 192 -1.69 -0.25 -17.39
C ILE A 192 -1.08 -1.66 -17.34
N LYS A 193 -1.74 -2.59 -16.66
CA LYS A 193 -1.28 -3.99 -16.53
C LYS A 193 -1.15 -4.71 -17.88
N GLY A 194 -1.87 -4.28 -18.90
CA GLY A 194 -1.79 -4.83 -20.26
C GLY A 194 -0.55 -4.45 -21.06
N VAL A 195 0.27 -3.51 -20.57
CA VAL A 195 1.50 -3.08 -21.26
C VAL A 195 2.64 -4.03 -20.95
N THR A 196 3.22 -4.64 -21.99
CA THR A 196 4.38 -5.52 -21.83
C THR A 196 5.55 -4.78 -21.19
N GLY A 197 6.09 -5.36 -20.12
CA GLY A 197 7.19 -4.79 -19.34
C GLY A 197 6.75 -3.96 -18.14
N ILE A 198 5.47 -3.60 -18.02
CA ILE A 198 4.91 -3.12 -16.76
C ILE A 198 4.62 -4.32 -15.87
N VAL A 199 5.13 -4.27 -14.63
CA VAL A 199 4.89 -5.30 -13.61
C VAL A 199 3.55 -5.06 -12.95
N ASP A 200 3.32 -3.85 -12.42
CA ASP A 200 2.03 -3.41 -11.86
C ASP A 200 1.99 -1.90 -11.66
N SER A 201 0.82 -1.38 -11.27
CA SER A 201 0.61 0.02 -10.93
C SER A 201 0.19 0.21 -9.48
N GLY A 202 0.36 1.44 -8.97
CA GLY A 202 -0.09 1.85 -7.65
C GLY A 202 -1.59 2.11 -7.54
N ILE A 203 -2.39 1.82 -8.56
CA ILE A 203 -3.85 1.80 -8.44
C ILE A 203 -4.25 0.48 -7.78
N PHE A 204 -5.01 0.54 -6.71
CA PHE A 204 -5.58 -0.60 -6.00
C PHE A 204 -7.10 -0.46 -5.99
N ALA A 205 -7.72 -0.86 -7.10
CA ALA A 205 -9.17 -0.80 -7.26
C ALA A 205 -9.84 -2.01 -6.62
N ASN A 206 -10.90 -1.76 -5.86
CA ASN A 206 -11.69 -2.81 -5.20
C ASN A 206 -10.94 -3.68 -4.18
N VAL A 207 -9.82 -3.22 -3.62
CA VAL A 207 -8.98 -4.01 -2.71
C VAL A 207 -9.32 -3.75 -1.24
N ALA A 208 -9.53 -2.49 -0.85
CA ALA A 208 -9.81 -2.15 0.54
C ALA A 208 -11.16 -2.70 1.02
N SER A 209 -11.13 -3.50 2.09
CA SER A 209 -12.35 -3.94 2.80
C SER A 209 -12.84 -2.85 3.76
N GLN A 210 -11.92 -2.10 4.34
CA GLN A 210 -12.18 -1.03 5.31
C GLN A 210 -11.08 0.01 5.25
N VAL A 211 -11.44 1.28 5.42
CA VAL A 211 -10.50 2.37 5.65
C VAL A 211 -10.73 2.94 7.05
N ILE A 212 -9.66 3.06 7.83
CA ILE A 212 -9.64 3.72 9.13
C ILE A 212 -8.88 5.03 8.95
N ALA A 213 -9.61 6.12 8.95
CA ALA A 213 -9.05 7.45 8.81
C ALA A 213 -9.06 8.19 10.16
N ALA A 214 -7.90 8.60 10.64
CA ALA A 214 -7.82 9.50 11.77
C ALA A 214 -7.96 10.94 11.29
N THR A 215 -8.89 11.65 11.90
CA THR A 215 -9.22 13.05 11.58
C THR A 215 -9.12 13.92 12.83
N SER A 216 -9.14 15.23 12.65
CA SER A 216 -9.21 16.19 13.75
C SER A 216 -10.45 16.01 14.64
N ALA A 217 -11.51 15.38 14.12
CA ALA A 217 -12.75 15.07 14.85
C ALA A 217 -12.77 13.64 15.44
N GLY A 218 -11.72 12.84 15.25
CA GLY A 218 -11.60 11.46 15.74
C GLY A 218 -11.49 10.42 14.62
N ILE A 219 -11.66 9.16 14.97
CA ILE A 219 -11.53 8.02 14.04
C ILE A 219 -12.80 7.85 13.21
N ARG A 220 -12.66 7.81 11.89
CA ARG A 220 -13.70 7.43 10.93
C ARG A 220 -13.40 6.04 10.37
N LYS A 221 -14.34 5.12 10.45
CA LYS A 221 -14.28 3.79 9.81
C LYS A 221 -15.19 3.82 8.58
N LEU A 222 -14.60 3.69 7.40
CA LEU A 222 -15.29 3.67 6.11
C LEU A 222 -15.29 2.24 5.59
N GLN A 223 -16.41 1.78 5.03
CA GLN A 223 -16.57 0.47 4.41
C GLN A 223 -17.30 0.65 3.08
N ARG A 224 -17.05 -0.24 2.11
CA ARG A 224 -17.86 -0.25 0.89
C ARG A 224 -19.29 -0.54 1.26
N ALA A 225 -20.22 0.16 0.62
CA ALA A 225 -21.63 -0.27 0.60
C ALA A 225 -21.69 -1.64 -0.12
N GLU A 226 -22.39 -2.59 0.47
CA GLU A 226 -22.70 -3.88 -0.12
C GLU A 226 -23.58 -3.73 -1.37
#